data_11defd12f4edad6c5c476fc4a062cd08
#
_entry.id   11defd12f4edad6c5c476fc4a062cd08
#
_cell.length_a   1.000
_cell.length_b   1.000
_cell.length_c   1.000
_cell.angle_alpha   90.00
_cell.angle_beta   90.00
_cell.angle_gamma   90.00
#
_symmetry.space_group_name_H-M   'P 1'
#
loop_
_entity.id
_entity.type
_entity.pdbx_description
1 polymer ?
#
loop_
_entity_poly.entity_id
_entity_poly.type
_entity_poly.pdbx_seq_one_letter_code
_entity_poly.pdbx_strand_id
1 'polypeptide(L)'
;MKNLFKIFGALCLSISILFSKDWIDTGTSSPSKPDLEIKNSSEDNIEISFELHGYFIEEKDGGSQITFPGGVPILKNGAPELPRMTQSVIIPDLAKMDISVLSSKYYEVPLENILPSKGNVTRDIDPKTIPYSYGKVYDLDAWYPENISFLRDPYILRSFRGQTVVFQPFQYNPKRKVMRVYTNIKVGIRKNGESQINPLTIRPPGLRSREFEQMYQDHFINYPNNIRYDVLTE
;
A
#
# COMPACT_ATOMS: atom_id res chain seq x y z
N MET A 1 10.00 -69.94 32.96
CA MET A 1 10.74 -69.10 32.00
C MET A 1 9.76 -68.12 31.38
N LYS A 2 9.77 -66.87 31.91
CA LYS A 2 8.82 -65.81 31.49
C LYS A 2 9.61 -64.81 30.62
N ASN A 3 9.28 -64.77 29.33
CA ASN A 3 9.85 -63.79 28.41
C ASN A 3 9.14 -62.44 28.60
N LEU A 4 9.91 -61.43 28.99
CA LEU A 4 9.48 -60.06 29.16
C LEU A 4 9.75 -59.29 27.85
N PHE A 5 8.70 -59.06 27.06
CA PHE A 5 8.77 -58.23 25.88
C PHE A 5 8.77 -56.74 26.32
N LYS A 6 9.91 -56.06 26.16
CA LYS A 6 10.00 -54.62 26.30
C LYS A 6 9.56 -53.94 25.02
N ILE A 7 8.38 -53.32 25.06
CA ILE A 7 7.89 -52.45 24.00
C ILE A 7 8.57 -51.08 24.20
N PHE A 8 9.50 -50.76 23.32
CA PHE A 8 10.05 -49.39 23.22
C PHE A 8 9.07 -48.53 22.38
N GLY A 9 8.25 -47.76 23.05
CA GLY A 9 7.40 -46.76 22.41
C GLY A 9 8.26 -45.56 22.00
N ALA A 10 8.53 -45.42 20.71
CA ALA A 10 9.10 -44.20 20.15
C ALA A 10 8.08 -43.08 20.18
N LEU A 11 8.24 -42.14 21.09
CA LEU A 11 7.45 -40.90 21.15
C LEU A 11 7.95 -39.98 20.02
N CYS A 12 7.30 -40.00 18.88
CA CYS A 12 7.53 -38.99 17.82
C CYS A 12 7.00 -37.65 18.32
N LEU A 13 7.88 -36.79 18.82
CA LEU A 13 7.57 -35.39 19.06
C LEU A 13 7.46 -34.73 17.68
N SER A 14 6.26 -34.54 17.18
CA SER A 14 5.96 -33.68 16.03
C SER A 14 6.15 -32.22 16.50
N ILE A 15 7.29 -31.62 16.18
CA ILE A 15 7.48 -30.19 16.33
C ILE A 15 6.65 -29.52 15.24
N SER A 16 5.45 -29.08 15.59
CA SER A 16 4.68 -28.16 14.75
C SER A 16 5.41 -26.84 14.74
N ILE A 17 6.12 -26.53 13.66
CA ILE A 17 6.64 -25.19 13.42
C ILE A 17 5.41 -24.31 13.18
N LEU A 18 4.96 -23.62 14.21
CA LEU A 18 3.99 -22.54 14.09
C LEU A 18 4.73 -21.39 13.39
N PHE A 19 4.40 -21.16 12.12
CA PHE A 19 4.79 -19.94 11.44
C PHE A 19 4.10 -18.79 12.17
N SER A 20 4.86 -18.06 12.97
CA SER A 20 4.39 -16.87 13.66
C SER A 20 4.42 -15.70 12.67
N LYS A 21 3.33 -14.99 12.61
CA LYS A 21 3.26 -13.71 11.92
C LYS A 21 3.51 -12.63 12.97
N ASP A 22 4.74 -12.15 13.03
CA ASP A 22 5.17 -11.24 14.07
C ASP A 22 4.86 -9.79 13.71
N TRP A 23 4.20 -9.08 14.63
CA TRP A 23 3.98 -7.64 14.53
C TRP A 23 5.24 -6.89 14.95
N ILE A 24 5.74 -6.06 14.06
CA ILE A 24 6.85 -5.14 14.33
C ILE A 24 6.27 -3.75 14.49
N ASP A 25 6.31 -3.27 15.72
CA ASP A 25 5.82 -1.95 16.11
C ASP A 25 6.75 -0.84 15.60
N THR A 26 6.15 0.19 15.00
CA THR A 26 6.85 1.43 14.62
C THR A 26 6.22 2.68 15.25
N GLY A 27 5.14 2.52 16.01
CA GLY A 27 4.41 3.61 16.65
C GLY A 27 3.25 3.15 17.52
N THR A 28 2.75 1.91 17.33
CA THR A 28 1.66 1.36 18.13
C THR A 28 1.88 -0.11 18.44
N SER A 29 1.65 -0.51 19.68
CA SER A 29 1.84 -1.89 20.15
C SER A 29 0.83 -2.90 19.57
N SER A 30 -0.26 -2.42 18.98
CA SER A 30 -1.28 -3.26 18.36
C SER A 30 -1.43 -2.97 16.87
N PRO A 31 -1.74 -4.01 16.06
CA PRO A 31 -1.93 -3.85 14.64
C PRO A 31 -3.00 -2.82 14.30
N SER A 32 -2.62 -1.76 13.60
CA SER A 32 -3.51 -0.70 13.13
C SER A 32 -3.14 -0.24 11.73
N LYS A 33 -4.11 0.36 11.03
CA LYS A 33 -3.84 0.95 9.72
C LYS A 33 -2.93 2.17 9.88
N PRO A 34 -2.08 2.47 8.87
CA PRO A 34 -1.35 3.72 8.83
C PRO A 34 -2.28 4.92 8.87
N ASP A 35 -1.82 5.99 9.49
CA ASP A 35 -2.52 7.27 9.46
C ASP A 35 -2.18 8.03 8.16
N LEU A 36 -3.22 8.60 7.58
CA LEU A 36 -3.12 9.55 6.47
C LEU A 36 -3.78 10.85 6.88
N GLU A 37 -3.04 11.93 6.84
CA GLU A 37 -3.51 13.23 7.28
C GLU A 37 -3.22 14.31 6.24
N ILE A 38 -4.24 15.11 5.91
CA ILE A 38 -4.07 16.32 5.13
C ILE A 38 -3.46 17.41 6.04
N LYS A 39 -2.28 17.86 5.66
CA LYS A 39 -1.60 18.99 6.35
C LYS A 39 -1.93 20.33 5.71
N ASN A 40 -2.19 20.33 4.42
CA ASN A 40 -2.65 21.48 3.66
C ASN A 40 -3.46 21.02 2.45
N SER A 41 -4.50 21.76 2.09
CA SER A 41 -5.30 21.50 0.89
C SER A 41 -5.80 22.80 0.30
N SER A 42 -5.25 23.16 -0.86
CA SER A 42 -5.70 24.26 -1.72
C SER A 42 -5.79 23.76 -3.15
N GLU A 43 -6.29 24.59 -4.07
CA GLU A 43 -6.37 24.22 -5.50
C GLU A 43 -5.00 23.93 -6.10
N ASP A 44 -3.95 24.63 -5.67
CA ASP A 44 -2.61 24.53 -6.24
C ASP A 44 -1.64 23.65 -5.45
N ASN A 45 -1.98 23.32 -4.18
CA ASN A 45 -1.08 22.56 -3.31
C ASN A 45 -1.85 21.71 -2.30
N ILE A 46 -1.53 20.41 -2.27
CA ILE A 46 -2.06 19.44 -1.31
C ILE A 46 -0.86 18.79 -0.62
N GLU A 47 -0.82 18.84 0.71
CA GLU A 47 0.20 18.15 1.50
C GLU A 47 -0.42 17.02 2.30
N ILE A 48 0.16 15.83 2.18
CA ILE A 48 -0.29 14.62 2.88
C ILE A 48 0.86 14.05 3.68
N SER A 49 0.57 13.69 4.93
CA SER A 49 1.45 12.91 5.79
C SER A 49 0.93 11.49 5.89
N PHE A 50 1.81 10.52 5.65
CA PHE A 50 1.61 9.10 5.89
C PHE A 50 2.45 8.70 7.10
N GLU A 51 1.85 7.96 8.06
CA GLU A 51 2.53 7.43 9.24
C GLU A 51 2.24 5.94 9.38
N LEU A 52 3.30 5.12 9.33
CA LEU A 52 3.22 3.66 9.49
C LEU A 52 3.26 3.30 10.97
N HIS A 53 2.27 2.57 11.46
CA HIS A 53 2.19 2.16 12.86
C HIS A 53 2.90 0.84 13.15
N GLY A 54 3.15 0.05 12.13
CA GLY A 54 3.84 -1.22 12.20
C GLY A 54 3.54 -2.11 11.00
N TYR A 55 4.13 -3.29 11.00
CA TYR A 55 3.99 -4.25 9.92
C TYR A 55 4.21 -5.68 10.43
N PHE A 56 3.81 -6.63 9.61
CA PHE A 56 4.05 -8.04 9.85
C PHE A 56 5.16 -8.57 8.96
N ILE A 57 6.00 -9.43 9.51
CA ILE A 57 6.88 -10.32 8.76
C ILE A 57 6.39 -11.75 9.00
N GLU A 58 6.23 -12.49 7.92
CA GLU A 58 5.89 -13.92 7.94
C GLU A 58 6.93 -14.67 7.11
N GLU A 59 7.65 -15.58 7.75
CA GLU A 59 8.60 -16.45 7.07
C GLU A 59 7.86 -17.66 6.49
N LYS A 60 7.98 -17.87 5.19
CA LYS A 60 7.41 -19.02 4.49
C LYS A 60 8.12 -19.28 3.17
N ASP A 61 8.06 -20.50 2.70
CA ASP A 61 8.55 -20.92 1.37
C ASP A 61 10.00 -20.50 1.09
N GLY A 62 10.84 -20.35 2.14
CA GLY A 62 12.23 -19.94 2.01
C GLY A 62 12.46 -18.44 1.83
N GLY A 63 11.50 -17.60 2.17
CA GLY A 63 11.62 -16.15 2.18
C GLY A 63 10.59 -15.49 3.07
N SER A 64 10.61 -14.17 3.10
CA SER A 64 9.75 -13.36 3.94
C SER A 64 8.63 -12.72 3.13
N GLN A 65 7.46 -12.64 3.71
CA GLN A 65 6.34 -11.84 3.22
C GLN A 65 6.08 -10.68 4.18
N ILE A 66 5.98 -9.47 3.62
CA ILE A 66 5.74 -8.24 4.39
C ILE A 66 4.31 -7.79 4.15
N THR A 67 3.59 -7.51 5.22
CA THR A 67 2.21 -6.98 5.14
C THR A 67 1.95 -5.95 6.24
N PHE A 68 0.96 -5.08 6.05
CA PHE A 68 0.44 -4.20 7.10
C PHE A 68 -1.08 -4.00 6.92
N PRO A 69 -1.81 -3.65 7.98
CA PRO A 69 -3.25 -3.42 7.89
C PRO A 69 -3.63 -2.34 6.88
N GLY A 70 -4.48 -2.65 5.92
CA GLY A 70 -4.85 -1.74 4.83
C GLY A 70 -3.87 -1.67 3.67
N GLY A 71 -2.72 -2.35 3.76
CA GLY A 71 -1.77 -2.48 2.68
C GLY A 71 -2.22 -3.47 1.61
N VAL A 72 -1.87 -3.20 0.35
CA VAL A 72 -2.11 -4.08 -0.79
C VAL A 72 -0.79 -4.39 -1.50
N PRO A 73 -0.57 -5.62 -1.97
CA PRO A 73 0.70 -5.99 -2.59
C PRO A 73 0.96 -5.26 -3.91
N ILE A 74 2.23 -5.06 -4.24
CA ILE A 74 2.68 -4.64 -5.57
C ILE A 74 2.71 -5.90 -6.45
N LEU A 75 1.75 -6.01 -7.37
CA LEU A 75 1.56 -7.21 -8.22
C LEU A 75 2.45 -7.16 -9.47
N LYS A 76 3.76 -6.95 -9.30
CA LYS A 76 4.75 -7.01 -10.39
C LYS A 76 5.42 -8.39 -10.37
N ASN A 77 5.06 -9.23 -11.33
CA ASN A 77 5.60 -10.58 -11.42
C ASN A 77 7.14 -10.60 -11.36
N GLY A 78 7.68 -11.45 -10.50
CA GLY A 78 9.11 -11.64 -10.33
C GLY A 78 9.84 -10.52 -9.56
N ALA A 79 9.16 -9.47 -9.11
CA ALA A 79 9.74 -8.45 -8.24
C ALA A 79 9.36 -8.71 -6.77
N PRO A 80 10.13 -8.22 -5.78
CA PRO A 80 9.80 -8.38 -4.36
C PRO A 80 8.35 -7.96 -4.05
N GLU A 81 7.57 -8.84 -3.41
CA GLU A 81 6.19 -8.55 -3.06
C GLU A 81 6.13 -7.67 -1.82
N LEU A 82 6.18 -6.38 -2.05
CA LEU A 82 6.08 -5.38 -0.99
C LEU A 82 4.68 -4.76 -0.96
N PRO A 83 4.15 -4.44 0.22
CA PRO A 83 2.86 -3.79 0.35
C PRO A 83 2.96 -2.29 0.11
N ARG A 84 1.87 -1.72 -0.43
CA ARG A 84 1.67 -0.28 -0.64
C ARG A 84 0.29 0.13 -0.14
N MET A 85 0.11 1.41 0.10
CA MET A 85 -1.18 2.02 0.40
C MET A 85 -1.53 3.09 -0.65
N THR A 86 -2.81 3.29 -0.90
CA THR A 86 -3.28 4.29 -1.86
C THR A 86 -4.34 5.17 -1.21
N GLN A 87 -4.33 6.47 -1.57
CA GLN A 87 -5.34 7.41 -1.14
C GLN A 87 -5.70 8.33 -2.30
N SER A 88 -6.99 8.59 -2.46
CA SER A 88 -7.48 9.51 -3.48
C SER A 88 -7.63 10.93 -2.94
N VAL A 89 -7.30 11.91 -3.80
CA VAL A 89 -7.49 13.34 -3.57
C VAL A 89 -8.30 13.94 -4.71
N ILE A 90 -9.12 14.94 -4.40
CA ILE A 90 -9.73 15.81 -5.40
C ILE A 90 -8.66 16.78 -5.90
N ILE A 91 -8.59 16.94 -7.19
CA ILE A 91 -7.69 17.88 -7.87
C ILE A 91 -8.49 18.83 -8.77
N PRO A 92 -7.97 19.99 -9.17
CA PRO A 92 -8.65 20.90 -10.08
C PRO A 92 -8.94 20.24 -11.44
N ASP A 93 -10.03 20.64 -12.05
CA ASP A 93 -10.65 19.96 -13.20
C ASP A 93 -9.73 19.81 -14.41
N LEU A 94 -8.84 20.77 -14.65
CA LEU A 94 -7.93 20.78 -15.79
C LEU A 94 -6.46 20.64 -15.40
N ALA A 95 -6.15 20.59 -14.09
CA ALA A 95 -4.76 20.66 -13.64
C ALA A 95 -3.95 19.40 -13.96
N LYS A 96 -2.71 19.60 -14.37
CA LYS A 96 -1.64 18.62 -14.21
C LYS A 96 -1.08 18.77 -12.80
N MET A 97 -0.99 17.68 -12.07
CA MET A 97 -0.41 17.65 -10.73
C MET A 97 0.91 16.87 -10.74
N ASP A 98 1.92 17.42 -10.10
CA ASP A 98 3.18 16.74 -9.83
C ASP A 98 3.31 16.46 -8.34
N ILE A 99 4.02 15.38 -7.98
CA ILE A 99 4.27 14.99 -6.60
C ILE A 99 5.75 15.09 -6.27
N SER A 100 6.05 15.52 -5.05
CA SER A 100 7.40 15.47 -4.48
C SER A 100 7.35 14.97 -3.04
N VAL A 101 8.36 14.21 -2.64
CA VAL A 101 8.57 13.85 -1.24
C VAL A 101 9.19 15.05 -0.53
N LEU A 102 8.47 15.63 0.41
CA LEU A 102 8.93 16.79 1.21
C LEU A 102 9.84 16.36 2.35
N SER A 103 9.51 15.24 2.99
CA SER A 103 10.34 14.62 4.02
C SER A 103 9.98 13.16 4.20
N SER A 104 10.93 12.38 4.71
CA SER A 104 10.68 10.99 5.10
C SER A 104 11.58 10.61 6.27
N LYS A 105 11.09 9.65 7.08
CA LYS A 105 11.87 9.00 8.13
C LYS A 105 11.87 7.51 7.87
N TYR A 106 13.02 6.88 7.94
CA TYR A 106 13.15 5.43 7.75
C TYR A 106 14.26 4.85 8.62
N TYR A 107 14.23 3.55 8.77
CA TYR A 107 15.35 2.75 9.27
C TYR A 107 15.58 1.54 8.35
N GLU A 108 16.73 0.94 8.47
CA GLU A 108 17.12 -0.23 7.69
C GLU A 108 17.16 -1.47 8.58
N VAL A 109 16.67 -2.59 8.05
CA VAL A 109 16.71 -3.90 8.69
C VAL A 109 17.34 -4.92 7.75
N PRO A 110 18.25 -5.78 8.23
CA PRO A 110 18.72 -6.92 7.48
C PRO A 110 17.52 -7.84 7.16
N LEU A 111 17.39 -8.27 5.91
CA LEU A 111 16.37 -9.21 5.49
C LEU A 111 16.90 -10.03 4.32
N GLU A 112 17.03 -11.35 4.53
CA GLU A 112 17.71 -12.24 3.60
C GLU A 112 17.03 -12.30 2.22
N ASN A 113 15.71 -12.47 2.23
CA ASN A 113 14.96 -12.63 0.99
C ASN A 113 13.50 -12.21 1.19
N ILE A 114 12.97 -11.42 0.28
CA ILE A 114 11.52 -11.16 0.16
C ILE A 114 11.01 -12.02 -0.98
N LEU A 115 9.91 -12.75 -0.76
CA LEU A 115 9.30 -13.56 -1.80
C LEU A 115 8.87 -12.69 -3.00
N PRO A 116 9.10 -13.16 -4.23
CA PRO A 116 8.65 -12.44 -5.41
C PRO A 116 7.13 -12.51 -5.56
N SER A 117 6.55 -11.43 -6.07
CA SER A 117 5.15 -11.44 -6.46
C SER A 117 4.91 -12.39 -7.61
N LYS A 118 3.82 -13.17 -7.52
CA LYS A 118 3.31 -14.03 -8.60
C LYS A 118 2.56 -13.24 -9.67
N GLY A 119 2.49 -11.91 -9.53
CA GLY A 119 1.79 -11.03 -10.44
C GLY A 119 0.28 -10.97 -10.18
N ASN A 120 -0.46 -10.48 -11.17
CA ASN A 120 -1.91 -10.41 -11.11
C ASN A 120 -2.51 -11.74 -11.58
N VAL A 121 -2.79 -12.62 -10.63
CA VAL A 121 -3.37 -13.94 -10.88
C VAL A 121 -4.89 -13.82 -11.02
N THR A 122 -5.47 -14.43 -12.04
CA THR A 122 -6.92 -14.48 -12.24
C THR A 122 -7.60 -15.42 -11.23
N ARG A 123 -8.89 -15.21 -10.96
CA ARG A 123 -9.61 -15.92 -9.88
C ARG A 123 -9.78 -17.41 -10.11
N ASP A 124 -9.65 -17.86 -11.34
CA ASP A 124 -9.74 -19.27 -11.77
C ASP A 124 -8.44 -20.06 -11.52
N ILE A 125 -7.36 -19.38 -11.17
CA ILE A 125 -6.07 -20.02 -10.90
C ILE A 125 -5.78 -19.95 -9.39
N ASP A 126 -5.51 -21.11 -8.78
CA ASP A 126 -5.05 -21.15 -7.40
C ASP A 126 -3.60 -20.61 -7.33
N PRO A 127 -3.35 -19.49 -6.62
CA PRO A 127 -2.00 -18.92 -6.49
C PRO A 127 -0.98 -19.88 -5.89
N LYS A 128 -1.41 -20.90 -5.15
CA LYS A 128 -0.52 -21.92 -4.57
C LYS A 128 0.11 -22.83 -5.63
N THR A 129 -0.54 -22.98 -6.77
CA THR A 129 -0.02 -23.81 -7.89
C THR A 129 1.05 -23.09 -8.72
N ILE A 130 1.17 -21.77 -8.57
CA ILE A 130 2.16 -20.97 -9.28
C ILE A 130 3.46 -20.95 -8.48
N PRO A 131 4.59 -21.43 -9.04
CA PRO A 131 5.88 -21.35 -8.36
C PRO A 131 6.35 -19.90 -8.27
N TYR A 132 7.18 -19.58 -7.25
CA TYR A 132 7.87 -18.32 -7.18
C TYR A 132 8.93 -18.22 -8.27
N SER A 133 8.97 -17.09 -8.97
CA SER A 133 9.95 -16.80 -10.01
C SER A 133 10.68 -15.49 -9.68
N TYR A 134 11.98 -15.56 -9.48
CA TYR A 134 12.81 -14.41 -9.17
C TYR A 134 13.23 -13.71 -10.46
N GLY A 135 12.77 -12.47 -10.63
CA GLY A 135 13.06 -11.66 -11.82
C GLY A 135 14.35 -10.85 -11.67
N LYS A 136 14.71 -10.13 -12.73
CA LYS A 136 15.95 -9.33 -12.82
C LYS A 136 16.17 -8.32 -11.70
N VAL A 137 15.10 -7.91 -10.99
CA VAL A 137 15.21 -6.99 -9.84
C VAL A 137 16.11 -7.54 -8.76
N TYR A 138 16.14 -8.88 -8.58
CA TYR A 138 16.97 -9.54 -7.57
C TYR A 138 18.46 -9.54 -7.90
N ASP A 139 18.82 -9.26 -9.16
CA ASP A 139 20.21 -9.19 -9.60
C ASP A 139 20.81 -7.79 -9.47
N LEU A 140 20.01 -6.79 -9.11
CA LEU A 140 20.40 -5.39 -9.08
C LEU A 140 20.81 -4.94 -7.67
N ASP A 141 21.89 -4.17 -7.55
CA ASP A 141 22.19 -3.39 -6.34
C ASP A 141 21.41 -2.07 -6.42
N ALA A 142 20.09 -2.17 -6.28
CA ALA A 142 19.18 -1.04 -6.37
C ALA A 142 18.00 -1.22 -5.41
N TRP A 143 17.44 -0.11 -4.98
CA TRP A 143 16.24 -0.11 -4.14
C TRP A 143 14.98 -0.36 -4.97
N TYR A 144 14.19 -1.34 -4.58
CA TYR A 144 12.89 -1.63 -5.18
C TYR A 144 11.78 -1.51 -4.13
N PRO A 145 10.65 -0.85 -4.41
CA PRO A 145 10.42 0.00 -5.59
C PRO A 145 11.31 1.25 -5.58
N GLU A 146 11.55 1.86 -6.75
CA GLU A 146 12.42 3.04 -6.87
C GLU A 146 11.86 4.25 -6.13
N ASN A 147 10.55 4.50 -6.29
CA ASN A 147 9.86 5.63 -5.67
C ASN A 147 9.09 5.21 -4.43
N ILE A 148 9.21 5.97 -3.35
CA ILE A 148 8.42 5.75 -2.12
C ILE A 148 7.02 6.35 -2.20
N SER A 149 6.78 7.26 -3.15
CA SER A 149 5.45 7.79 -3.45
C SER A 149 5.38 8.28 -4.90
N PHE A 150 4.21 8.16 -5.52
CA PHE A 150 3.93 8.66 -6.86
C PHE A 150 2.43 8.89 -7.07
N LEU A 151 2.06 9.63 -8.12
CA LEU A 151 0.68 9.79 -8.56
C LEU A 151 0.35 8.80 -9.68
N ARG A 152 -0.86 8.25 -9.64
CA ARG A 152 -1.46 7.59 -10.81
C ARG A 152 -2.08 8.62 -11.75
N ASP A 153 -2.49 8.19 -12.92
CA ASP A 153 -3.26 9.04 -13.82
C ASP A 153 -4.53 9.54 -13.15
N PRO A 154 -4.92 10.79 -13.39
CA PRO A 154 -6.16 11.33 -12.88
C PRO A 154 -7.36 10.60 -13.48
N TYR A 155 -8.46 10.57 -12.75
CA TYR A 155 -9.72 9.95 -13.16
C TYR A 155 -10.90 10.85 -12.81
N ILE A 156 -12.06 10.56 -13.39
CA ILE A 156 -13.30 11.27 -13.10
C ILE A 156 -14.20 10.33 -12.30
N LEU A 157 -14.59 10.77 -11.11
CA LEU A 157 -15.64 10.14 -10.32
C LEU A 157 -16.85 11.08 -10.28
N ARG A 158 -17.76 10.90 -11.23
CA ARG A 158 -18.95 11.76 -11.42
C ARG A 158 -18.61 13.26 -11.51
N SER A 159 -18.83 14.00 -10.42
CA SER A 159 -18.67 15.46 -10.37
C SER A 159 -17.29 15.93 -9.92
N PHE A 160 -16.36 15.02 -9.63
CA PHE A 160 -15.03 15.36 -9.20
C PHE A 160 -13.98 14.70 -10.07
N ARG A 161 -12.93 15.45 -10.32
CA ARG A 161 -11.70 14.92 -10.86
C ARG A 161 -10.79 14.53 -9.71
N GLY A 162 -10.41 13.27 -9.67
CA GLY A 162 -9.58 12.71 -8.62
C GLY A 162 -8.23 12.24 -9.13
N GLN A 163 -7.28 12.11 -8.22
CA GLN A 163 -6.00 11.49 -8.50
C GLN A 163 -5.58 10.63 -7.32
N THR A 164 -5.00 9.46 -7.59
CA THR A 164 -4.56 8.53 -6.56
C THR A 164 -3.10 8.76 -6.23
N VAL A 165 -2.82 9.02 -4.96
CA VAL A 165 -1.48 9.03 -4.37
C VAL A 165 -1.16 7.61 -3.93
N VAL A 166 0.01 7.12 -4.28
CA VAL A 166 0.51 5.81 -3.85
C VAL A 166 1.65 6.02 -2.85
N PHE A 167 1.57 5.38 -1.69
CA PHE A 167 2.62 5.32 -0.69
C PHE A 167 3.22 3.92 -0.67
N GLN A 168 4.53 3.82 -0.78
CA GLN A 168 5.31 2.59 -0.76
C GLN A 168 6.30 2.64 0.42
N PRO A 169 5.84 2.30 1.64
CA PRO A 169 6.64 2.51 2.85
C PRO A 169 7.77 1.50 3.02
N PHE A 170 7.97 0.60 2.06
CA PHE A 170 9.04 -0.38 2.08
C PHE A 170 9.83 -0.32 0.78
N GLN A 171 11.15 -0.38 0.92
CA GLN A 171 12.08 -0.62 -0.19
C GLN A 171 13.00 -1.77 0.18
N TYR A 172 13.31 -2.63 -0.75
CA TYR A 172 14.23 -3.74 -0.55
C TYR A 172 15.37 -3.67 -1.56
N ASN A 173 16.60 -3.88 -1.08
CA ASN A 173 17.76 -4.07 -1.94
C ASN A 173 18.20 -5.53 -1.86
N PRO A 174 17.95 -6.33 -2.89
CA PRO A 174 18.23 -7.78 -2.86
C PRO A 174 19.72 -8.12 -2.76
N LYS A 175 20.60 -7.31 -3.38
CA LYS A 175 22.06 -7.55 -3.31
C LYS A 175 22.62 -7.27 -1.94
N ARG A 176 22.12 -6.23 -1.27
CA ARG A 176 22.54 -5.87 0.08
C ARG A 176 21.81 -6.67 1.16
N LYS A 177 20.70 -7.35 0.79
CA LYS A 177 19.81 -8.05 1.73
C LYS A 177 19.35 -7.14 2.86
N VAL A 178 18.91 -5.95 2.48
CA VAL A 178 18.45 -4.90 3.41
C VAL A 178 17.11 -4.37 2.96
N MET A 179 16.20 -4.21 3.91
CA MET A 179 14.92 -3.54 3.72
C MET A 179 14.94 -2.19 4.42
N ARG A 180 14.47 -1.14 3.73
CA ARG A 180 14.10 0.15 4.31
C ARG A 180 12.64 0.14 4.71
N VAL A 181 12.38 0.60 5.93
CA VAL A 181 11.04 0.78 6.47
C VAL A 181 10.84 2.26 6.73
N TYR A 182 9.98 2.88 5.94
CA TYR A 182 9.61 4.29 6.09
C TYR A 182 8.48 4.40 7.10
N THR A 183 8.78 4.95 8.27
CA THR A 183 7.79 5.19 9.34
C THR A 183 6.96 6.43 9.10
N ASN A 184 7.52 7.41 8.35
CA ASN A 184 6.80 8.62 7.98
C ASN A 184 7.20 9.03 6.55
N ILE A 185 6.21 9.42 5.74
CA ILE A 185 6.40 9.99 4.41
C ILE A 185 5.49 11.21 4.28
N LYS A 186 6.06 12.39 4.08
CA LYS A 186 5.32 13.60 3.78
C LYS A 186 5.50 13.96 2.31
N VAL A 187 4.39 14.13 1.60
CA VAL A 187 4.38 14.49 0.18
C VAL A 187 3.68 15.83 -0.05
N GLY A 188 4.15 16.55 -1.05
CA GLY A 188 3.50 17.72 -1.61
C GLY A 188 3.05 17.43 -3.04
N ILE A 189 1.79 17.69 -3.34
CA ILE A 189 1.18 17.55 -4.65
C ILE A 189 0.86 18.95 -5.15
N ARG A 190 1.50 19.37 -6.24
CA ARG A 190 1.42 20.74 -6.73
C ARG A 190 0.94 20.79 -8.17
N LYS A 191 0.13 21.78 -8.46
CA LYS A 191 -0.29 22.09 -9.81
C LYS A 191 0.90 22.53 -10.64
N ASN A 192 1.05 21.90 -11.81
CA ASN A 192 2.09 22.17 -12.79
C ASN A 192 1.48 22.22 -14.20
N GLY A 193 0.70 23.28 -14.46
CA GLY A 193 0.03 23.49 -15.75
C GLY A 193 -1.29 22.72 -15.90
N GLU A 194 -1.66 22.45 -17.15
CA GLU A 194 -2.88 21.75 -17.53
C GLU A 194 -2.59 20.33 -18.04
N SER A 195 -3.55 19.44 -17.86
CA SER A 195 -3.47 18.03 -18.28
C SER A 195 -4.51 17.72 -19.34
N GLN A 196 -4.08 16.98 -20.36
CA GLN A 196 -4.99 16.39 -21.36
C GLN A 196 -5.50 15.00 -20.93
N ILE A 197 -5.03 14.47 -19.79
CA ILE A 197 -5.47 13.17 -19.29
C ILE A 197 -6.71 13.37 -18.43
N ASN A 198 -7.85 12.86 -18.88
CA ASN A 198 -9.13 12.91 -18.17
C ASN A 198 -9.47 14.31 -17.61
N PRO A 199 -9.46 15.39 -18.41
CA PRO A 199 -9.90 16.69 -17.93
C PRO A 199 -11.40 16.65 -17.66
N LEU A 200 -11.86 17.28 -16.57
CA LEU A 200 -13.28 17.42 -16.28
C LEU A 200 -13.80 18.72 -16.90
N THR A 201 -14.27 18.65 -18.13
CA THR A 201 -14.76 19.82 -18.89
C THR A 201 -16.25 20.08 -18.72
N ILE A 202 -17.02 19.05 -18.34
CA ILE A 202 -18.47 19.12 -18.16
C ILE A 202 -18.80 18.46 -16.82
N ARG A 203 -19.41 19.21 -15.92
CA ARG A 203 -19.99 18.64 -14.70
C ARG A 203 -21.42 18.22 -14.97
N PRO A 204 -21.82 16.98 -14.63
CA PRO A 204 -23.21 16.61 -14.72
C PRO A 204 -24.06 17.59 -13.91
N PRO A 205 -25.12 18.20 -14.48
CA PRO A 205 -26.08 18.91 -13.67
C PRO A 205 -26.70 17.88 -12.73
N GLY A 206 -26.76 18.15 -11.46
CA GLY A 206 -27.39 17.17 -10.63
C GLY A 206 -27.38 17.45 -9.16
N LEU A 207 -28.55 17.15 -8.63
CA LEU A 207 -28.78 16.91 -7.22
C LEU A 207 -27.75 15.92 -6.70
N ARG A 208 -26.99 16.33 -5.71
CA ARG A 208 -26.15 15.42 -4.98
C ARG A 208 -27.04 14.68 -3.99
N SER A 209 -27.16 13.37 -4.15
CA SER A 209 -27.85 12.56 -3.18
C SER A 209 -26.97 12.31 -1.95
N ARG A 210 -27.58 11.99 -0.82
CA ARG A 210 -26.87 11.68 0.42
C ARG A 210 -25.88 10.51 0.24
N GLU A 211 -26.25 9.55 -0.60
CA GLU A 211 -25.42 8.37 -0.89
C GLU A 211 -24.13 8.78 -1.62
N PHE A 212 -24.20 9.74 -2.54
CA PHE A 212 -23.01 10.25 -3.22
C PHE A 212 -22.13 11.07 -2.30
N GLU A 213 -22.70 11.80 -1.36
CA GLU A 213 -21.93 12.52 -0.37
C GLU A 213 -21.07 11.58 0.46
N GLN A 214 -21.69 10.53 1.00
CA GLN A 214 -20.97 9.52 1.77
C GLN A 214 -19.86 8.87 0.94
N MET A 215 -20.17 8.52 -0.33
CA MET A 215 -19.18 7.96 -1.25
C MET A 215 -17.98 8.88 -1.45
N TYR A 216 -18.20 10.19 -1.63
CA TYR A 216 -17.10 11.16 -1.81
C TYR A 216 -16.29 11.34 -0.53
N GLN A 217 -16.92 11.41 0.64
CA GLN A 217 -16.26 11.49 1.93
C GLN A 217 -15.37 10.26 2.20
N ASP A 218 -15.86 9.07 1.87
CA ASP A 218 -15.11 7.82 2.04
C ASP A 218 -13.97 7.67 1.03
N HIS A 219 -14.12 8.28 -0.14
CA HIS A 219 -13.18 8.11 -1.25
C HIS A 219 -12.05 9.15 -1.26
N PHE A 220 -12.36 10.42 -1.01
CA PHE A 220 -11.42 11.53 -1.11
C PHE A 220 -11.04 12.07 0.27
N ILE A 221 -9.77 11.96 0.63
CA ILE A 221 -9.29 12.44 1.93
C ILE A 221 -9.43 13.97 2.11
N ASN A 222 -9.41 14.74 1.02
CA ASN A 222 -9.58 16.20 1.01
C ASN A 222 -10.99 16.62 0.60
N TYR A 223 -12.00 15.73 0.70
CA TYR A 223 -13.37 16.11 0.43
C TYR A 223 -13.81 17.16 1.44
N PRO A 224 -14.34 18.31 0.99
CA PRO A 224 -14.71 19.39 1.88
C PRO A 224 -15.95 19.01 2.71
N ASN A 225 -15.78 18.94 4.03
CA ASN A 225 -16.87 18.63 4.96
C ASN A 225 -17.97 19.69 5.04
N ASN A 226 -17.80 20.83 4.37
CA ASN A 226 -18.66 22.03 4.50
C ASN A 226 -19.34 22.44 3.19
N ILE A 227 -19.46 21.57 2.19
CA ILE A 227 -20.26 21.90 1.02
C ILE A 227 -21.72 21.94 1.46
N ARG A 228 -22.27 23.15 1.66
CA ARG A 228 -23.71 23.35 1.75
C ARG A 228 -24.29 23.09 0.35
N TYR A 229 -25.08 22.06 0.24
CA TYR A 229 -25.91 21.83 -0.93
C TYR A 229 -27.18 22.65 -0.74
N ASP A 230 -27.51 23.45 -1.75
CA ASP A 230 -28.87 23.88 -1.91
C ASP A 230 -29.68 22.63 -2.27
N VAL A 231 -30.24 22.00 -1.27
CA VAL A 231 -31.23 20.95 -1.42
C VAL A 231 -32.41 21.66 -2.04
N LEU A 232 -32.62 21.47 -3.35
CA LEU A 232 -33.89 21.82 -3.96
C LEU A 232 -34.91 20.90 -3.31
N THR A 233 -35.58 21.39 -2.29
CA THR A 233 -36.83 20.79 -1.79
C THR A 233 -37.86 20.99 -2.88
N GLU A 234 -38.27 19.88 -3.54
CA GLU A 234 -39.52 19.86 -4.33
C GLU A 234 -40.71 20.13 -3.42
#